data_c1545d94a1f8b77c41edf9df706420c9
#
_entry.id   c1545d94a1f8b77c41edf9df706420c9
#
_cell.length_a   1.000
_cell.length_b   1.000
_cell.length_c   1.000
_cell.angle_alpha   90.00
_cell.angle_beta   90.00
_cell.angle_gamma   90.00
#
_symmetry.space_group_name_H-M   'P 1'
#
loop_
_entity.id
_entity.type
_entity.pdbx_description
1 polymer ?
#
loop_
_entity_poly.entity_id
_entity_poly.type
_entity_poly.pdbx_seq_one_letter_code
_entity_poly.pdbx_strand_id
1 'polypeptide(L)'
;MARERSSGQASGEPEWLTLGAAARYLGVAQSTIRKWSDTGRVRAFYTPGRHRRYRRDDLDAFLQSSGPGPSEGPLVLIVDDDEQVREYVRVNLEAEGYDVREAGNAEEGLRAVEEARPDLVLLDVMMPQVDGWEMLRQLQDLQGEAVPVVMFSGKADAATADEIAERGAQGFIGKPFDPGQLIEKTKQLLSS
;
A
#
# COMPACT_ATOMS: atom_id res chain seq x y z
N MET A 1 13.23 53.90 -30.82
CA MET A 1 13.43 53.67 -29.38
C MET A 1 12.57 52.44 -29.00
N ALA A 2 13.17 51.29 -29.03
CA ALA A 2 12.55 50.00 -28.66
C ALA A 2 12.71 49.82 -27.15
N ARG A 3 11.61 49.54 -26.42
CA ARG A 3 11.65 49.09 -25.03
C ARG A 3 11.60 47.59 -25.02
N GLU A 4 12.73 46.98 -24.72
CA GLU A 4 12.84 45.57 -24.31
C GLU A 4 11.99 45.34 -23.07
N ARG A 5 11.06 44.40 -23.17
CA ARG A 5 10.37 43.82 -22.02
C ARG A 5 11.17 42.64 -21.56
N SER A 6 11.94 42.88 -20.52
CA SER A 6 12.62 41.81 -19.75
C SER A 6 11.56 40.84 -19.22
N SER A 7 11.61 39.64 -19.68
CA SER A 7 10.89 38.50 -19.11
C SER A 7 11.53 38.15 -17.78
N GLY A 8 10.93 38.63 -16.66
CA GLY A 8 11.30 38.23 -15.33
C GLY A 8 10.99 36.74 -15.13
N GLN A 9 12.03 35.95 -15.02
CA GLN A 9 11.98 34.63 -14.42
C GLN A 9 11.49 34.79 -12.98
N ALA A 10 10.28 34.37 -12.71
CA ALA A 10 9.78 34.15 -11.36
C ALA A 10 10.53 32.93 -10.78
N SER A 11 11.65 33.19 -10.11
CA SER A 11 12.21 32.26 -9.14
C SER A 11 11.27 32.22 -7.94
N GLY A 12 10.22 31.37 -8.04
CA GLY A 12 9.27 31.16 -6.96
C GLY A 12 10.02 30.57 -5.76
N GLU A 13 9.93 31.26 -4.62
CA GLU A 13 10.34 30.67 -3.36
C GLU A 13 9.60 29.33 -3.17
N PRO A 14 10.25 28.30 -2.63
CA PRO A 14 9.62 27.01 -2.44
C PRO A 14 8.41 27.14 -1.52
N GLU A 15 7.25 26.70 -1.99
CA GLU A 15 6.03 26.73 -1.19
C GLU A 15 6.12 25.71 -0.05
N TRP A 16 6.06 26.21 1.18
CA TRP A 16 6.17 25.42 2.38
C TRP A 16 4.79 25.06 2.94
N LEU A 17 4.51 23.77 3.05
CA LEU A 17 3.26 23.23 3.59
C LEU A 17 3.43 22.76 5.03
N THR A 18 2.41 23.01 5.87
CA THR A 18 2.32 22.37 7.19
C THR A 18 1.97 20.90 7.05
N LEU A 19 2.11 20.11 8.13
CA LEU A 19 1.70 18.70 8.16
C LEU A 19 0.25 18.52 7.67
N GLY A 20 -0.68 19.33 8.17
CA GLY A 20 -2.09 19.25 7.77
C GLY A 20 -2.36 19.71 6.33
N ALA A 21 -1.60 20.69 5.82
CA ALA A 21 -1.71 21.12 4.44
C ALA A 21 -1.12 20.06 3.48
N ALA A 22 0.01 19.47 3.82
CA ALA A 22 0.65 18.41 3.05
C ALA A 22 -0.21 17.13 3.01
N ALA A 23 -0.85 16.76 4.13
CA ALA A 23 -1.79 15.64 4.19
C ALA A 23 -3.00 15.86 3.25
N ARG A 24 -3.60 17.04 3.27
CA ARG A 24 -4.67 17.41 2.32
C ARG A 24 -4.19 17.41 0.87
N TYR A 25 -2.97 17.89 0.63
CA TYR A 25 -2.39 17.96 -0.71
C TYR A 25 -2.20 16.58 -1.33
N LEU A 26 -1.76 15.61 -0.54
CA LEU A 26 -1.58 14.21 -0.96
C LEU A 26 -2.86 13.36 -0.84
N GLY A 27 -3.96 13.90 -0.28
CA GLY A 27 -5.21 13.16 -0.08
C GLY A 27 -5.15 12.08 1.00
N VAL A 28 -4.24 12.22 2.00
CA VAL A 28 -4.03 11.21 3.04
C VAL A 28 -4.22 11.77 4.46
N ALA A 29 -4.31 10.89 5.46
CA ALA A 29 -4.34 11.30 6.86
C ALA A 29 -3.01 11.93 7.32
N GLN A 30 -3.07 12.81 8.34
CA GLN A 30 -1.84 13.42 8.90
C GLN A 30 -0.90 12.38 9.54
N SER A 31 -1.44 11.30 10.08
CA SER A 31 -0.68 10.15 10.60
C SER A 31 0.15 9.48 9.51
N THR A 32 -0.42 9.33 8.32
CA THR A 32 0.23 8.73 7.16
C THR A 32 1.45 9.54 6.71
N ILE A 33 1.27 10.83 6.44
CA ILE A 33 2.40 11.66 6.00
C ILE A 33 3.46 11.82 7.11
N ARG A 34 3.04 11.78 8.39
CA ARG A 34 3.99 11.73 9.51
C ARG A 34 4.84 10.46 9.44
N LYS A 35 4.21 9.29 9.26
CA LYS A 35 4.88 8.01 9.11
C LYS A 35 5.83 8.01 7.91
N TRP A 36 5.39 8.48 6.75
CA TRP A 36 6.24 8.61 5.56
C TRP A 36 7.46 9.53 5.76
N SER A 37 7.30 10.58 6.58
CA SER A 37 8.43 11.44 6.92
C SER A 37 9.39 10.79 7.91
N ASP A 38 8.88 9.98 8.84
CA ASP A 38 9.69 9.26 9.83
C ASP A 38 10.52 8.14 9.17
N THR A 39 9.96 7.52 8.12
CA THR A 39 10.64 6.50 7.30
C THR A 39 11.48 7.07 6.15
N GLY A 40 11.48 8.39 5.95
CA GLY A 40 12.28 9.05 4.92
C GLY A 40 11.67 9.01 3.50
N ARG A 41 10.50 8.42 3.30
CA ARG A 41 9.79 8.39 2.00
C ARG A 41 9.36 9.78 1.52
N VAL A 42 8.96 10.64 2.45
CA VAL A 42 8.66 12.05 2.18
C VAL A 42 9.59 12.92 2.99
N ARG A 43 10.31 13.80 2.32
CA ARG A 43 11.26 14.68 2.98
C ARG A 43 10.55 15.73 3.85
N ALA A 44 10.84 15.71 5.14
CA ALA A 44 10.35 16.71 6.09
C ALA A 44 11.48 17.62 6.58
N PHE A 45 11.16 18.88 6.72
CA PHE A 45 12.03 19.89 7.34
C PHE A 45 11.41 20.30 8.67
N TYR A 46 12.23 20.81 9.57
CA TYR A 46 11.79 21.20 10.90
C TYR A 46 12.06 22.67 11.14
N THR A 47 11.05 23.40 11.61
CA THR A 47 11.25 24.75 12.14
C THR A 47 12.00 24.71 13.47
N PRO A 48 12.56 25.83 13.97
CA PRO A 48 13.16 25.91 15.29
C PRO A 48 12.24 25.42 16.42
N GLY A 49 10.91 25.56 16.26
CA GLY A 49 9.88 25.01 17.18
C GLY A 49 9.55 23.54 16.93
N ARG A 50 10.36 22.78 16.18
CA ARG A 50 10.18 21.36 15.84
C ARG A 50 8.87 21.03 15.11
N HIS A 51 8.25 22.00 14.42
CA HIS A 51 7.11 21.75 13.57
C HIS A 51 7.56 21.30 12.19
N ARG A 52 6.97 20.22 11.67
CA ARG A 52 7.26 19.71 10.33
C ARG A 52 6.78 20.66 9.26
N ARG A 53 7.62 20.81 8.23
CA ARG A 53 7.34 21.54 6.99
C ARG A 53 7.73 20.66 5.81
N TYR A 54 6.95 20.77 4.75
CA TYR A 54 7.13 20.01 3.51
C TYR A 54 7.24 20.98 2.35
N ARG A 55 8.19 20.79 1.48
CA ARG A 55 8.25 21.54 0.23
C ARG A 55 7.25 20.93 -0.73
N ARG A 56 6.52 21.79 -1.43
CA ARG A 56 5.58 21.34 -2.46
C ARG A 56 6.27 20.53 -3.54
N ASP A 57 7.43 20.97 -4.01
CA ASP A 57 8.23 20.26 -5.00
C ASP A 57 8.58 18.83 -4.57
N ASP A 58 8.89 18.61 -3.28
CA ASP A 58 9.19 17.29 -2.75
C ASP A 58 7.92 16.39 -2.72
N LEU A 59 6.74 16.98 -2.49
CA LEU A 59 5.46 16.26 -2.55
C LEU A 59 5.06 15.98 -4.01
N ASP A 60 5.30 16.89 -4.93
CA ASP A 60 5.06 16.67 -6.37
C ASP A 60 5.98 15.58 -6.91
N ALA A 61 7.26 15.59 -6.53
CA ALA A 61 8.20 14.53 -6.87
C ALA A 61 7.76 13.18 -6.29
N PHE A 62 7.24 13.16 -5.05
CA PHE A 62 6.69 11.96 -4.43
C PHE A 62 5.47 11.43 -5.20
N LEU A 63 4.51 12.29 -5.58
CA LEU A 63 3.37 11.91 -6.40
C LEU A 63 3.77 11.37 -7.79
N GLN A 64 4.82 11.95 -8.38
CA GLN A 64 5.35 11.50 -9.66
C GLN A 64 6.14 10.19 -9.54
N SER A 65 6.83 9.98 -8.42
CA SER A 65 7.56 8.75 -8.13
C SER A 65 6.66 7.63 -7.59
N SER A 66 5.50 7.97 -7.05
CA SER A 66 4.47 7.03 -6.58
C SER A 66 3.45 6.64 -7.69
N GLY A 67 3.65 7.13 -8.93
CA GLY A 67 3.04 6.52 -10.09
C GLY A 67 3.63 5.11 -10.31
N PRO A 68 3.01 4.23 -11.14
CA PRO A 68 3.44 2.84 -11.31
C PRO A 68 4.81 2.76 -12.01
N GLY A 69 5.86 3.17 -11.30
CA GLY A 69 7.23 2.83 -11.61
C GLY A 69 7.62 1.60 -10.78
N PRO A 70 8.57 0.77 -11.22
CA PRO A 70 8.99 -0.35 -10.42
C PRO A 70 9.51 0.18 -9.09
N SER A 71 8.78 -0.01 -8.03
CA SER A 71 9.33 0.13 -6.70
C SER A 71 10.33 -1.01 -6.50
N GLU A 72 11.44 -0.75 -5.82
CA GLU A 72 12.46 -1.78 -5.54
C GLU A 72 12.01 -2.74 -4.40
N GLY A 73 10.80 -2.55 -3.87
CA GLY A 73 10.25 -3.37 -2.79
C GLY A 73 9.44 -4.57 -3.28
N PRO A 74 9.27 -5.61 -2.44
CA PRO A 74 8.40 -6.72 -2.76
C PRO A 74 6.97 -6.28 -3.05
N LEU A 75 6.37 -6.86 -4.09
CA LEU A 75 5.01 -6.55 -4.51
C LEU A 75 3.98 -7.34 -3.69
N VAL A 76 3.10 -6.65 -3.01
CA VAL A 76 1.98 -7.22 -2.26
C VAL A 76 0.66 -6.90 -2.97
N LEU A 77 -0.11 -7.92 -3.31
CA LEU A 77 -1.46 -7.77 -3.84
C LEU A 77 -2.48 -7.88 -2.70
N ILE A 78 -3.38 -6.90 -2.58
CA ILE A 78 -4.51 -6.93 -1.65
C ILE A 78 -5.78 -7.20 -2.44
N VAL A 79 -6.55 -8.19 -2.02
CA VAL A 79 -7.85 -8.52 -2.60
C VAL A 79 -8.90 -8.52 -1.50
N ASP A 80 -9.76 -7.50 -1.50
CA ASP A 80 -10.80 -7.27 -0.48
C ASP A 80 -11.87 -6.38 -1.11
N ASP A 81 -13.15 -6.64 -0.89
CA ASP A 81 -14.23 -5.82 -1.44
C ASP A 81 -14.43 -4.48 -0.69
N ASP A 82 -13.95 -4.39 0.54
CA ASP A 82 -13.99 -3.17 1.34
C ASP A 82 -12.82 -2.23 1.00
N GLU A 83 -13.12 -1.12 0.33
CA GLU A 83 -12.14 -0.09 -0.05
C GLU A 83 -11.40 0.49 1.16
N GLN A 84 -12.05 0.61 2.32
CA GLN A 84 -11.42 1.14 3.54
C GLN A 84 -10.37 0.17 4.09
N VAL A 85 -10.63 -1.14 3.98
CA VAL A 85 -9.65 -2.18 4.34
C VAL A 85 -8.46 -2.14 3.39
N ARG A 86 -8.69 -2.06 2.09
CA ARG A 86 -7.61 -1.95 1.10
C ARG A 86 -6.75 -0.71 1.34
N GLU A 87 -7.37 0.47 1.50
CA GLU A 87 -6.65 1.71 1.80
C GLU A 87 -5.83 1.60 3.10
N TYR A 88 -6.43 1.04 4.15
CA TYR A 88 -5.74 0.84 5.43
C TYR A 88 -4.51 -0.06 5.28
N VAL A 89 -4.65 -1.20 4.61
CA VAL A 89 -3.55 -2.14 4.36
C VAL A 89 -2.48 -1.50 3.49
N ARG A 90 -2.86 -0.89 2.35
CA ARG A 90 -1.96 -0.22 1.43
C ARG A 90 -1.10 0.83 2.14
N VAL A 91 -1.72 1.76 2.85
CA VAL A 91 -1.01 2.84 3.54
C VAL A 91 0.02 2.32 4.54
N ASN A 92 -0.30 1.23 5.25
CA ASN A 92 0.61 0.65 6.24
C ASN A 92 1.77 -0.12 5.59
N LEU A 93 1.52 -0.88 4.53
CA LEU A 93 2.56 -1.64 3.83
C LEU A 93 3.47 -0.74 3.01
N GLU A 94 2.92 0.23 2.28
CA GLU A 94 3.74 1.22 1.56
C GLU A 94 4.66 2.00 2.50
N ALA A 95 4.21 2.30 3.71
CA ALA A 95 5.05 2.97 4.71
C ALA A 95 6.25 2.12 5.16
N GLU A 96 6.17 0.81 5.03
CA GLU A 96 7.27 -0.14 5.31
C GLU A 96 8.13 -0.44 4.06
N GLY A 97 7.79 0.14 2.91
CA GLY A 97 8.59 0.03 1.68
C GLY A 97 8.13 -1.07 0.73
N TYR A 98 6.96 -1.67 0.96
CA TYR A 98 6.35 -2.62 0.02
C TYR A 98 5.69 -1.87 -1.13
N ASP A 99 5.70 -2.48 -2.31
CA ASP A 99 4.82 -2.09 -3.40
C ASP A 99 3.45 -2.73 -3.21
N VAL A 100 2.38 -1.99 -3.44
CA VAL A 100 1.03 -2.50 -3.16
C VAL A 100 0.13 -2.30 -4.36
N ARG A 101 -0.48 -3.41 -4.83
CA ARG A 101 -1.60 -3.40 -5.76
C ARG A 101 -2.90 -3.76 -5.06
N GLU A 102 -3.99 -3.21 -5.54
CA GLU A 102 -5.33 -3.42 -4.99
C GLU A 102 -6.24 -4.08 -6.03
N ALA A 103 -7.09 -4.98 -5.54
CA ALA A 103 -8.19 -5.56 -6.30
C ALA A 103 -9.45 -5.59 -5.42
N GLY A 104 -10.58 -5.21 -5.98
CA GLY A 104 -11.86 -5.16 -5.27
C GLY A 104 -12.66 -6.46 -5.33
N ASN A 105 -12.20 -7.46 -6.05
CA ASN A 105 -12.84 -8.77 -6.19
C ASN A 105 -11.85 -9.82 -6.71
N ALA A 106 -12.27 -11.07 -6.70
CA ALA A 106 -11.43 -12.20 -7.11
C ALA A 106 -11.00 -12.13 -8.59
N GLU A 107 -11.86 -11.67 -9.49
CA GLU A 107 -11.55 -11.56 -10.92
C GLU A 107 -10.45 -10.54 -11.17
N GLU A 108 -10.55 -9.37 -10.55
CA GLU A 108 -9.50 -8.35 -10.60
C GLU A 108 -8.20 -8.85 -9.98
N GLY A 109 -8.30 -9.58 -8.86
CA GLY A 109 -7.15 -10.17 -8.17
C GLY A 109 -6.41 -11.18 -9.04
N LEU A 110 -7.10 -12.11 -9.67
CA LEU A 110 -6.50 -13.09 -10.59
C LEU A 110 -5.84 -12.40 -11.78
N ARG A 111 -6.49 -11.41 -12.39
CA ARG A 111 -5.93 -10.63 -13.49
C ARG A 111 -4.66 -9.89 -13.05
N ALA A 112 -4.67 -9.30 -11.86
CA ALA A 112 -3.51 -8.60 -11.32
C ALA A 112 -2.30 -9.55 -11.12
N VAL A 113 -2.54 -10.80 -10.71
CA VAL A 113 -1.49 -11.83 -10.60
C VAL A 113 -0.92 -12.22 -11.96
N GLU A 114 -1.77 -12.33 -13.00
CA GLU A 114 -1.34 -12.63 -14.37
C GLU A 114 -0.53 -11.49 -14.98
N GLU A 115 -0.93 -10.24 -14.73
CA GLU A 115 -0.23 -9.04 -15.26
C GLU A 115 1.14 -8.82 -14.62
N ALA A 116 1.24 -9.00 -13.33
CA ALA A 116 2.49 -8.90 -12.58
C ALA A 116 2.39 -9.75 -11.32
N ARG A 117 3.10 -10.85 -11.32
CA ARG A 117 3.12 -11.81 -10.22
C ARG A 117 3.57 -11.12 -8.91
N PRO A 118 2.73 -11.11 -7.87
CA PRO A 118 3.10 -10.57 -6.58
C PRO A 118 4.00 -11.53 -5.79
N ASP A 119 4.75 -10.97 -4.85
CA ASP A 119 5.54 -11.75 -3.88
C ASP A 119 4.68 -12.26 -2.72
N LEU A 120 3.51 -11.63 -2.49
CA LEU A 120 2.53 -12.00 -1.46
C LEU A 120 1.13 -11.57 -1.89
N VAL A 121 0.13 -12.40 -1.63
CA VAL A 121 -1.29 -12.05 -1.75
C VAL A 121 -1.93 -11.99 -0.36
N LEU A 122 -2.59 -10.88 -0.06
CA LEU A 122 -3.46 -10.70 1.10
C LEU A 122 -4.90 -10.79 0.62
N LEU A 123 -5.62 -11.83 1.02
CA LEU A 123 -6.89 -12.22 0.41
C LEU A 123 -8.01 -12.28 1.44
N ASP A 124 -9.06 -11.50 1.23
CA ASP A 124 -10.27 -11.63 2.05
C ASP A 124 -10.99 -12.94 1.76
N VAL A 125 -11.47 -13.59 2.81
CA VAL A 125 -12.29 -14.80 2.70
C VAL A 125 -13.69 -14.45 2.19
N MET A 126 -14.27 -13.38 2.71
CA MET A 126 -15.68 -13.03 2.49
C MET A 126 -15.83 -11.95 1.42
N MET A 127 -15.83 -12.34 0.16
CA MET A 127 -16.11 -11.43 -0.95
C MET A 127 -17.40 -11.82 -1.69
N PRO A 128 -18.13 -10.86 -2.27
CA PRO A 128 -19.28 -11.14 -3.13
C PRO A 128 -18.90 -11.95 -4.38
N GLN A 129 -19.80 -12.81 -4.85
CA GLN A 129 -19.73 -13.61 -6.09
C GLN A 129 -18.74 -14.78 -6.02
N VAL A 130 -17.45 -14.53 -5.85
CA VAL A 130 -16.40 -15.55 -5.70
C VAL A 130 -15.74 -15.33 -4.36
N ASP A 131 -15.84 -16.32 -3.47
CA ASP A 131 -15.20 -16.24 -2.16
C ASP A 131 -13.67 -16.39 -2.24
N GLY A 132 -12.99 -15.97 -1.19
CA GLY A 132 -11.53 -16.02 -1.15
C GLY A 132 -10.97 -17.43 -1.23
N TRP A 133 -11.70 -18.44 -0.78
CA TRP A 133 -11.26 -19.84 -0.87
C TRP A 133 -11.23 -20.36 -2.30
N GLU A 134 -12.23 -20.00 -3.10
CA GLU A 134 -12.25 -20.35 -4.51
C GLU A 134 -11.13 -19.61 -5.28
N MET A 135 -10.88 -18.35 -4.96
CA MET A 135 -9.73 -17.63 -5.51
C MET A 135 -8.40 -18.26 -5.11
N LEU A 136 -8.23 -18.65 -3.84
CA LEU A 136 -7.04 -19.36 -3.37
C LEU A 136 -6.78 -20.64 -4.17
N ARG A 137 -7.84 -21.43 -4.41
CA ARG A 137 -7.76 -22.65 -5.22
C ARG A 137 -7.31 -22.33 -6.65
N GLN A 138 -7.88 -21.31 -7.28
CA GLN A 138 -7.48 -20.89 -8.63
C GLN A 138 -6.02 -20.39 -8.69
N LEU A 139 -5.56 -19.69 -7.66
CA LEU A 139 -4.14 -19.29 -7.56
C LEU A 139 -3.19 -20.48 -7.49
N GLN A 140 -3.58 -21.55 -6.80
CA GLN A 140 -2.80 -22.79 -6.72
C GLN A 140 -2.76 -23.57 -8.04
N ASP A 141 -3.84 -23.47 -8.82
CA ASP A 141 -3.93 -24.12 -10.14
C ASP A 141 -3.11 -23.36 -11.22
N LEU A 142 -2.67 -22.12 -10.96
CA LEU A 142 -1.82 -21.37 -11.87
C LEU A 142 -0.45 -22.04 -11.98
N GLN A 143 0.02 -22.25 -13.23
CA GLN A 143 1.33 -22.84 -13.47
C GLN A 143 2.46 -21.92 -13.02
N GLY A 144 3.36 -22.42 -12.19
CA GLY A 144 4.52 -21.69 -11.69
C GLY A 144 4.83 -22.00 -10.23
N GLU A 145 5.77 -21.24 -9.65
CA GLU A 145 6.00 -21.31 -8.19
C GLU A 145 4.78 -20.76 -7.46
N ALA A 146 4.37 -21.36 -6.36
CA ALA A 146 3.23 -20.91 -5.59
C ALA A 146 3.50 -19.49 -5.00
N VAL A 147 2.58 -18.56 -5.23
CA VAL A 147 2.63 -17.26 -4.56
C VAL A 147 2.10 -17.46 -3.13
N PRO A 148 2.81 -17.01 -2.09
CA PRO A 148 2.31 -17.08 -0.74
C PRO A 148 1.02 -16.27 -0.57
N VAL A 149 0.02 -16.87 0.12
CA VAL A 149 -1.28 -16.24 0.38
C VAL A 149 -1.54 -16.17 1.87
N VAL A 150 -1.90 -15.00 2.36
CA VAL A 150 -2.42 -14.77 3.71
C VAL A 150 -3.91 -14.44 3.61
N MET A 151 -4.72 -15.22 4.31
CA MET A 151 -6.16 -15.00 4.34
C MET A 151 -6.52 -13.93 5.38
N PHE A 152 -7.44 -13.04 5.03
CA PHE A 152 -8.12 -12.15 5.97
C PHE A 152 -9.52 -12.70 6.27
N SER A 153 -9.94 -12.68 7.53
CA SER A 153 -11.30 -13.11 7.86
C SER A 153 -11.84 -12.47 9.13
N GLY A 154 -13.15 -12.29 9.19
CA GLY A 154 -13.86 -11.95 10.41
C GLY A 154 -13.93 -13.12 11.40
N LYS A 155 -14.28 -12.83 12.67
CA LYS A 155 -14.37 -13.83 13.74
C LYS A 155 -15.36 -14.98 13.46
N ALA A 156 -16.32 -14.79 12.58
CA ALA A 156 -17.34 -15.79 12.27
C ALA A 156 -16.84 -16.91 11.34
N ASP A 157 -15.76 -16.63 10.59
CA ASP A 157 -15.24 -17.54 9.55
C ASP A 157 -13.90 -18.15 9.95
N ALA A 158 -13.58 -18.12 11.25
CA ALA A 158 -12.33 -18.64 11.76
C ALA A 158 -12.22 -20.17 11.51
N ALA A 159 -11.85 -20.51 10.27
CA ALA A 159 -11.18 -21.75 10.03
C ALA A 159 -9.97 -21.83 10.97
N THR A 160 -9.70 -22.99 11.51
CA THR A 160 -8.52 -23.17 12.35
C THR A 160 -7.26 -22.93 11.52
N ALA A 161 -6.15 -22.57 12.17
CA ALA A 161 -4.87 -22.42 11.46
C ALA A 161 -4.52 -23.67 10.64
N ASP A 162 -4.91 -24.83 11.11
CA ASP A 162 -4.70 -26.11 10.43
C ASP A 162 -5.56 -26.23 9.16
N GLU A 163 -6.84 -25.86 9.20
CA GLU A 163 -7.70 -25.84 8.00
C GLU A 163 -7.22 -24.85 6.93
N ILE A 164 -6.66 -23.72 7.36
CA ILE A 164 -6.09 -22.72 6.45
C ILE A 164 -4.85 -23.28 5.76
N ALA A 165 -3.96 -23.93 6.53
CA ALA A 165 -2.76 -24.58 6.00
C ALA A 165 -3.10 -25.76 5.10
N GLU A 166 -4.08 -26.59 5.45
CA GLU A 166 -4.57 -27.72 4.63
C GLU A 166 -5.12 -27.25 3.28
N ARG A 167 -5.71 -26.03 3.23
CA ARG A 167 -6.17 -25.41 1.99
C ARG A 167 -5.05 -24.70 1.22
N GLY A 168 -3.81 -24.70 1.76
CA GLY A 168 -2.61 -24.19 1.10
C GLY A 168 -2.34 -22.69 1.25
N ALA A 169 -3.03 -22.00 2.18
CA ALA A 169 -2.64 -20.66 2.57
C ALA A 169 -1.50 -20.67 3.59
N GLN A 170 -0.58 -19.70 3.49
CA GLN A 170 0.61 -19.61 4.34
C GLN A 170 0.37 -18.83 5.63
N GLY A 171 -0.82 -18.26 5.78
CA GLY A 171 -1.14 -17.51 6.97
C GLY A 171 -2.57 -17.01 7.03
N PHE A 172 -2.87 -16.45 8.21
CA PHE A 172 -4.18 -15.90 8.53
C PHE A 172 -4.02 -14.63 9.37
N ILE A 173 -4.88 -13.66 9.14
CA ILE A 173 -5.02 -12.45 9.95
C ILE A 173 -6.51 -12.24 10.21
N GLY A 174 -6.91 -12.25 11.49
CA GLY A 174 -8.32 -12.02 11.89
C GLY A 174 -8.69 -10.54 11.84
N LYS A 175 -9.81 -10.19 11.20
CA LYS A 175 -10.39 -8.84 11.24
C LYS A 175 -11.16 -8.65 12.57
N PRO A 176 -11.06 -7.51 13.29
CA PRO A 176 -10.18 -6.40 13.00
C PRO A 176 -8.72 -6.69 13.42
N PHE A 177 -7.76 -6.21 12.66
CA PHE A 177 -6.32 -6.36 12.93
C PHE A 177 -5.64 -4.99 13.11
N ASP A 178 -4.53 -4.98 13.84
CA ASP A 178 -3.69 -3.80 13.95
C ASP A 178 -2.56 -3.79 12.90
N PRO A 179 -1.95 -2.62 12.62
CA PRO A 179 -0.89 -2.52 11.63
C PRO A 179 0.32 -3.39 11.95
N GLY A 180 0.62 -3.59 13.25
CA GLY A 180 1.76 -4.38 13.69
C GLY A 180 1.62 -5.85 13.28
N GLN A 181 0.45 -6.45 13.49
CA GLN A 181 0.15 -7.82 13.08
C GLN A 181 0.28 -8.01 11.56
N LEU A 182 -0.26 -7.07 10.79
CA LEU A 182 -0.16 -7.07 9.33
C LEU A 182 1.29 -7.04 8.86
N ILE A 183 2.06 -6.07 9.36
CA ILE A 183 3.45 -5.84 8.98
C ILE A 183 4.34 -7.02 9.39
N GLU A 184 4.17 -7.54 10.61
CA GLU A 184 4.94 -8.67 11.12
C GLU A 184 4.71 -9.92 10.26
N LYS A 185 3.45 -10.23 9.94
CA LYS A 185 3.10 -11.38 9.11
C LYS A 185 3.65 -11.25 7.69
N THR A 186 3.54 -10.05 7.10
CA THR A 186 4.10 -9.75 5.77
C THR A 186 5.61 -9.94 5.77
N LYS A 187 6.32 -9.37 6.74
CA LYS A 187 7.78 -9.52 6.88
C LYS A 187 8.21 -10.98 7.03
N GLN A 188 7.50 -11.74 7.86
CA GLN A 188 7.80 -13.15 8.09
C GLN A 188 7.80 -13.96 6.80
N LEU A 189 6.81 -13.73 5.93
CA LEU A 189 6.65 -14.50 4.69
C LEU A 189 7.57 -14.03 3.56
N LEU A 190 7.89 -12.74 3.50
CA LEU A 190 8.76 -12.18 2.46
C LEU A 190 10.26 -12.23 2.80
N SER A 191 10.62 -12.66 4.03
CA SER A 191 12.01 -12.83 4.45
C SER A 191 12.47 -14.29 4.42
N SER A 192 11.58 -15.21 4.00
CA SER A 192 11.85 -16.64 3.87
C SER A 192 12.25 -16.98 2.45
#